data_55d11adb3eebe5d770b92ece5bbf56c8
#
_entry.id   55d11adb3eebe5d770b92ece5bbf56c8
#
_cell.length_a   1.000
_cell.length_b   1.000
_cell.length_c   1.000
_cell.angle_alpha   90.00
_cell.angle_beta   90.00
_cell.angle_gamma   90.00
#
_symmetry.space_group_name_H-M   'P 1'
#
loop_
_entity.id
_entity.type
_entity.pdbx_description
1 polymer ?
#
loop_
_entity_poly.entity_id
_entity_poly.type
_entity_poly.pdbx_seq_one_letter_code
_entity_poly.pdbx_strand_id
1 'polypeptide(L)'
;MTQLDISKLNLQDALDMSVLIEKEAEQRYLWFVDLLGERYRGDAADFFAMMARNEQRHGAELAARRRSLFGDAPARITADMIEDVEAPDSGKPRPNMSPRHALEVAMESEIKAYEFFNKALPGIQDASVRKLFEELRDEEIEHQNLLKEQMAKYPDTLEPDVDPDDVDTPAL
;
A
#
# COMPACT_ATOMS: atom_id res chain seq x y z
N MET A 1 -22.99 -3.21 -3.23
CA MET A 1 -21.98 -2.90 -2.21
C MET A 1 -22.34 -1.53 -1.64
N THR A 2 -22.41 -1.38 -0.34
CA THR A 2 -22.71 -0.09 0.29
C THR A 2 -21.38 0.65 0.36
N GLN A 3 -21.22 1.70 -0.44
CA GLN A 3 -20.02 2.53 -0.44
C GLN A 3 -19.84 3.14 0.96
N LEU A 4 -18.66 3.02 1.54
CA LEU A 4 -18.33 3.54 2.87
C LEU A 4 -18.41 5.08 2.85
N ASP A 5 -19.27 5.65 3.71
CA ASP A 5 -19.38 7.10 3.87
C ASP A 5 -18.37 7.60 4.90
N ILE A 6 -17.18 7.98 4.39
CA ILE A 6 -16.04 8.40 5.21
C ILE A 6 -16.37 9.61 6.10
N SER A 7 -17.29 10.48 5.68
CA SER A 7 -17.71 11.65 6.46
C SER A 7 -18.39 11.31 7.78
N LYS A 8 -18.88 10.06 7.92
CA LYS A 8 -19.59 9.55 9.08
C LYS A 8 -18.78 8.60 9.95
N LEU A 9 -17.52 8.37 9.63
CA LEU A 9 -16.63 7.55 10.46
C LEU A 9 -16.47 8.17 11.84
N ASN A 10 -16.59 7.35 12.87
CA ASN A 10 -16.07 7.68 14.19
C ASN A 10 -14.61 7.21 14.30
N LEU A 11 -13.94 7.58 15.39
CA LEU A 11 -12.52 7.25 15.57
C LEU A 11 -12.26 5.75 15.63
N GLN A 12 -13.19 4.94 16.18
CA GLN A 12 -13.04 3.49 16.19
C GLN A 12 -13.05 2.93 14.76
N ASP A 13 -14.04 3.34 13.95
CA ASP A 13 -14.15 2.89 12.55
C ASP A 13 -12.94 3.33 11.73
N ALA A 14 -12.47 4.55 11.94
CA ALA A 14 -11.29 5.08 11.26
C ALA A 14 -10.02 4.27 11.62
N LEU A 15 -9.83 3.92 12.89
CA LEU A 15 -8.72 3.08 13.31
C LEU A 15 -8.85 1.63 12.80
N ASP A 16 -10.05 1.05 12.84
CA ASP A 16 -10.31 -0.29 12.29
C ASP A 16 -10.00 -0.32 10.79
N MET A 17 -10.40 0.73 10.04
CA MET A 17 -10.10 0.90 8.63
C MET A 17 -8.59 1.03 8.38
N SER A 18 -7.90 1.91 9.10
CA SER A 18 -6.47 2.13 8.94
C SER A 18 -5.65 0.86 9.18
N VAL A 19 -5.96 0.08 10.22
CA VAL A 19 -5.30 -1.22 10.48
C VAL A 19 -5.46 -2.18 9.31
N LEU A 20 -6.60 -2.16 8.62
CA LEU A 20 -6.81 -3.02 7.45
C LEU A 20 -6.02 -2.52 6.24
N ILE A 21 -5.92 -1.21 6.03
CA ILE A 21 -5.12 -0.59 4.96
C ILE A 21 -3.65 -0.97 5.12
N GLU A 22 -3.05 -0.72 6.29
CA GLU A 22 -1.66 -1.11 6.59
C GLU A 22 -1.40 -2.60 6.37
N LYS A 23 -2.35 -3.44 6.73
CA LYS A 23 -2.24 -4.88 6.52
C LYS A 23 -2.26 -5.26 5.04
N GLU A 24 -3.05 -4.59 4.22
CA GLU A 24 -3.04 -4.80 2.76
C GLU A 24 -1.73 -4.32 2.14
N ALA A 25 -1.21 -3.17 2.57
CA ALA A 25 0.08 -2.65 2.15
C ALA A 25 1.23 -3.60 2.53
N GLU A 26 1.28 -4.10 3.78
CA GLU A 26 2.24 -5.13 4.20
C GLU A 26 2.20 -6.35 3.28
N GLN A 27 1.02 -6.89 3.01
CA GLN A 27 0.84 -8.06 2.14
C GLN A 27 1.32 -7.79 0.71
N ARG A 28 1.07 -6.62 0.18
CA ARG A 28 1.53 -6.19 -1.16
C ARG A 28 3.05 -6.14 -1.23
N TYR A 29 3.69 -5.52 -0.24
CA TYR A 29 5.14 -5.46 -0.18
C TYR A 29 5.80 -6.83 -0.01
N LEU A 30 5.22 -7.72 0.82
CA LEU A 30 5.68 -9.11 0.92
C LEU A 30 5.55 -9.85 -0.42
N TRP A 31 4.51 -9.58 -1.19
CA TRP A 31 4.37 -10.15 -2.51
C TRP A 31 5.48 -9.69 -3.47
N PHE A 32 5.87 -8.42 -3.45
CA PHE A 32 7.04 -7.95 -4.21
C PHE A 32 8.33 -8.63 -3.77
N VAL A 33 8.52 -8.88 -2.47
CA VAL A 33 9.66 -9.65 -1.96
C VAL A 33 9.69 -11.05 -2.59
N ASP A 34 8.56 -11.75 -2.60
CA ASP A 34 8.45 -13.10 -3.15
C ASP A 34 8.73 -13.12 -4.66
N LEU A 35 8.18 -12.16 -5.40
CA LEU A 35 8.35 -12.09 -6.85
C LEU A 35 9.78 -11.73 -7.29
N LEU A 36 10.44 -10.85 -6.55
CA LEU A 36 11.77 -10.33 -6.91
C LEU A 36 12.89 -11.12 -6.23
N GLY A 37 12.64 -11.70 -5.06
CA GLY A 37 13.65 -12.30 -4.20
C GLY A 37 14.45 -13.44 -4.83
N GLU A 38 13.88 -14.22 -5.73
CA GLU A 38 14.57 -15.29 -6.45
C GLU A 38 15.42 -14.76 -7.62
N ARG A 39 14.93 -13.75 -8.33
CA ARG A 39 15.51 -13.21 -9.55
C ARG A 39 16.50 -12.07 -9.31
N TYR A 40 16.17 -11.19 -8.37
CA TYR A 40 16.89 -9.96 -8.07
C TYR A 40 17.27 -9.93 -6.60
N ARG A 41 18.13 -10.88 -6.19
CA ARG A 41 18.70 -10.89 -4.83
C ARG A 41 19.50 -9.61 -4.60
N GLY A 42 19.13 -8.88 -3.56
CA GLY A 42 19.80 -7.65 -3.15
C GLY A 42 18.84 -6.47 -3.04
N ASP A 43 19.28 -5.29 -3.44
CA ASP A 43 18.67 -4.00 -3.11
C ASP A 43 17.14 -3.89 -3.25
N ALA A 44 16.52 -4.47 -4.29
CA ALA A 44 15.06 -4.31 -4.50
C ALA A 44 14.23 -5.17 -3.55
N ALA A 45 14.58 -6.46 -3.40
CA ALA A 45 13.85 -7.34 -2.47
C ALA A 45 14.05 -6.89 -1.01
N ASP A 46 15.28 -6.48 -0.65
CA ASP A 46 15.58 -5.94 0.68
C ASP A 46 14.82 -4.64 0.96
N PHE A 47 14.68 -3.78 -0.05
CA PHE A 47 13.89 -2.57 0.04
C PHE A 47 12.41 -2.87 0.30
N PHE A 48 11.79 -3.75 -0.49
CA PHE A 48 10.40 -4.12 -0.27
C PHE A 48 10.19 -4.85 1.06
N ALA A 49 11.15 -5.65 1.52
CA ALA A 49 11.11 -6.23 2.85
C ALA A 49 11.20 -5.17 3.97
N MET A 50 11.91 -4.07 3.73
CA MET A 50 11.92 -2.92 4.64
C MET A 50 10.56 -2.21 4.64
N MET A 51 9.98 -1.96 3.47
CA MET A 51 8.64 -1.36 3.36
C MET A 51 7.60 -2.22 4.09
N ALA A 52 7.55 -3.54 3.85
CA ALA A 52 6.65 -4.45 4.56
C ALA A 52 6.78 -4.36 6.10
N ARG A 53 8.01 -4.21 6.61
CA ARG A 53 8.22 -4.00 8.06
C ARG A 53 7.72 -2.64 8.55
N ASN A 54 7.76 -1.60 7.73
CA ASN A 54 7.20 -0.30 8.08
C ASN A 54 5.69 -0.41 8.24
N GLU A 55 4.99 -0.98 7.23
CA GLU A 55 3.54 -1.17 7.28
C GLU A 55 3.12 -2.04 8.48
N GLN A 56 3.84 -3.13 8.73
CA GLN A 56 3.59 -3.98 9.90
C GLN A 56 3.71 -3.21 11.21
N ARG A 57 4.70 -2.34 11.33
CA ARG A 57 4.88 -1.49 12.51
C ARG A 57 3.74 -0.49 12.66
N HIS A 58 3.38 0.23 11.58
CA HIS A 58 2.27 1.20 11.58
C HIS A 58 0.95 0.52 11.94
N GLY A 59 0.65 -0.62 11.32
CA GLY A 59 -0.54 -1.40 11.65
C GLY A 59 -0.58 -1.87 13.10
N ALA A 60 0.56 -2.26 13.68
CA ALA A 60 0.65 -2.66 15.08
C ALA A 60 0.42 -1.46 16.04
N GLU A 61 0.95 -0.28 15.73
CA GLU A 61 0.76 0.94 16.50
C GLU A 61 -0.71 1.40 16.46
N LEU A 62 -1.33 1.38 15.29
CA LEU A 62 -2.76 1.68 15.10
C LEU A 62 -3.65 0.68 15.86
N ALA A 63 -3.37 -0.62 15.78
CA ALA A 63 -4.09 -1.65 16.50
C ALA A 63 -3.95 -1.50 18.02
N ALA A 64 -2.77 -1.13 18.53
CA ALA A 64 -2.55 -0.84 19.95
C ALA A 64 -3.32 0.40 20.40
N ARG A 65 -3.33 1.48 19.60
CA ARG A 65 -4.14 2.70 19.84
C ARG A 65 -5.62 2.36 19.88
N ARG A 66 -6.10 1.60 18.89
CA ARG A 66 -7.48 1.12 18.81
C ARG A 66 -7.87 0.33 20.07
N ARG A 67 -7.05 -0.64 20.47
CA ARG A 67 -7.31 -1.47 21.66
C ARG A 67 -7.29 -0.65 22.94
N SER A 68 -6.38 0.31 23.07
CA SER A 68 -6.29 1.19 24.23
C SER A 68 -7.54 2.05 24.41
N LEU A 69 -8.15 2.52 23.32
CA LEU A 69 -9.30 3.42 23.35
C LEU A 69 -10.64 2.68 23.44
N PHE A 70 -10.76 1.53 22.79
CA PHE A 70 -12.05 0.87 22.57
C PHE A 70 -12.09 -0.59 23.06
N GLY A 71 -10.97 -1.12 23.58
CA GLY A 71 -10.89 -2.50 24.08
C GLY A 71 -11.28 -3.52 23.01
N ASP A 72 -12.11 -4.49 23.39
CA ASP A 72 -12.59 -5.58 22.53
C ASP A 72 -13.92 -5.24 21.83
N ALA A 73 -14.26 -3.95 21.69
CA ALA A 73 -15.45 -3.54 20.94
C ALA A 73 -15.38 -4.10 19.50
N PRO A 74 -16.50 -4.67 18.97
CA PRO A 74 -16.47 -5.29 17.64
C PRO A 74 -16.18 -4.27 16.54
N ALA A 75 -15.36 -4.65 15.56
CA ALA A 75 -15.12 -3.86 14.37
C ALA A 75 -16.36 -3.86 13.46
N ARG A 76 -16.59 -2.73 12.79
CA ARG A 76 -17.69 -2.56 11.82
C ARG A 76 -17.16 -2.43 10.39
N ILE A 77 -15.88 -2.13 10.24
CA ILE A 77 -15.21 -2.02 8.95
C ILE A 77 -14.60 -3.37 8.61
N THR A 78 -14.79 -3.79 7.37
CA THR A 78 -14.31 -5.06 6.83
C THR A 78 -13.43 -4.80 5.59
N ALA A 79 -12.58 -5.75 5.21
CA ALA A 79 -11.62 -5.59 4.12
C ALA A 79 -12.31 -5.26 2.78
N ASP A 80 -13.47 -5.85 2.50
CA ASP A 80 -14.23 -5.57 1.28
C ASP A 80 -14.77 -4.12 1.17
N MET A 81 -14.75 -3.37 2.26
CA MET A 81 -15.13 -1.95 2.27
C MET A 81 -13.99 -1.02 1.88
N ILE A 82 -12.74 -1.52 1.88
CA ILE A 82 -11.52 -0.74 1.64
C ILE A 82 -10.72 -1.21 0.42
N GLU A 83 -11.17 -2.26 -0.29
CA GLU A 83 -10.44 -2.97 -1.35
C GLU A 83 -9.79 -2.06 -2.41
N ASP A 84 -10.33 -0.86 -2.63
CA ASP A 84 -9.84 0.06 -3.65
C ASP A 84 -8.96 1.19 -3.11
N VAL A 85 -8.67 1.27 -1.80
CA VAL A 85 -7.96 2.42 -1.23
C VAL A 85 -6.53 2.51 -1.75
N GLU A 86 -5.81 1.39 -1.77
CA GLU A 86 -4.41 1.30 -2.19
C GLU A 86 -4.18 0.38 -3.39
N ALA A 87 -5.22 -0.24 -3.95
CA ALA A 87 -5.04 -1.14 -5.08
C ALA A 87 -4.50 -0.37 -6.31
N PRO A 88 -3.33 -0.74 -6.87
CA PRO A 88 -2.77 -0.03 -8.01
C PRO A 88 -3.65 -0.22 -9.26
N ASP A 89 -3.80 0.84 -10.06
CA ASP A 89 -4.63 0.80 -11.27
C ASP A 89 -3.98 -0.05 -12.38
N SER A 90 -2.65 -0.18 -12.39
CA SER A 90 -1.89 -1.06 -13.28
C SER A 90 -2.06 -2.56 -12.97
N GLY A 91 -2.82 -2.90 -11.93
CA GLY A 91 -3.13 -4.27 -11.53
C GLY A 91 -2.15 -4.88 -10.55
N LYS A 92 -2.29 -6.20 -10.32
CA LYS A 92 -1.47 -6.92 -9.35
C LYS A 92 -0.04 -7.09 -9.82
N PRO A 93 0.95 -7.15 -8.88
CA PRO A 93 2.32 -7.51 -9.22
C PRO A 93 2.40 -8.80 -10.06
N ARG A 94 3.23 -8.79 -11.10
CA ARG A 94 3.38 -9.91 -12.05
C ARG A 94 4.73 -10.61 -11.87
N PRO A 95 4.82 -11.93 -12.09
CA PRO A 95 6.04 -12.72 -11.86
C PRO A 95 7.28 -12.28 -12.64
N ASN A 96 7.10 -11.53 -13.73
CA ASN A 96 8.20 -11.11 -14.62
C ASN A 96 8.52 -9.61 -14.54
N MET A 97 7.99 -8.91 -13.52
CA MET A 97 8.30 -7.50 -13.32
C MET A 97 9.79 -7.27 -13.12
N SER A 98 10.32 -6.21 -13.74
CA SER A 98 11.62 -5.67 -13.40
C SER A 98 11.56 -4.97 -12.03
N PRO A 99 12.69 -4.79 -11.32
CA PRO A 99 12.71 -4.00 -10.08
C PRO A 99 12.17 -2.59 -10.27
N ARG A 100 12.46 -1.96 -11.41
CA ARG A 100 11.95 -0.63 -11.74
C ARG A 100 10.43 -0.62 -11.85
N HIS A 101 9.85 -1.55 -12.60
CA HIS A 101 8.40 -1.66 -12.76
C HIS A 101 7.69 -1.97 -11.42
N ALA A 102 8.27 -2.86 -10.59
CA ALA A 102 7.74 -3.12 -9.26
C ALA A 102 7.69 -1.87 -8.38
N LEU A 103 8.73 -1.02 -8.44
CA LEU A 103 8.77 0.26 -7.74
C LEU A 103 7.73 1.26 -8.29
N GLU A 104 7.47 1.25 -9.59
CA GLU A 104 6.44 2.10 -10.22
C GLU A 104 5.03 1.68 -9.77
N VAL A 105 4.74 0.38 -9.76
CA VAL A 105 3.45 -0.14 -9.25
C VAL A 105 3.28 0.17 -7.76
N ALA A 106 4.34 0.04 -6.95
CA ALA A 106 4.30 0.46 -5.55
C ALA A 106 4.03 1.96 -5.42
N MET A 107 4.68 2.81 -6.22
CA MET A 107 4.46 4.26 -6.23
C MET A 107 2.99 4.62 -6.55
N GLU A 108 2.35 3.92 -7.50
CA GLU A 108 0.93 4.13 -7.79
C GLU A 108 0.05 3.85 -6.57
N SER A 109 0.36 2.81 -5.79
CA SER A 109 -0.36 2.48 -4.56
C SER A 109 -0.26 3.59 -3.52
N GLU A 110 0.95 4.08 -3.24
CA GLU A 110 1.18 5.15 -2.26
C GLU A 110 0.55 6.49 -2.70
N ILE A 111 0.57 6.80 -4.00
CA ILE A 111 -0.12 7.98 -4.52
C ILE A 111 -1.64 7.85 -4.33
N LYS A 112 -2.19 6.68 -4.57
CA LYS A 112 -3.62 6.41 -4.44
C LYS A 112 -4.07 6.51 -2.99
N ALA A 113 -3.31 5.94 -2.05
CA ALA A 113 -3.55 6.06 -0.62
C ALA A 113 -3.49 7.53 -0.15
N TYR A 114 -2.44 8.25 -0.53
CA TYR A 114 -2.34 9.70 -0.28
C TYR A 114 -3.58 10.46 -0.77
N GLU A 115 -3.99 10.21 -2.02
CA GLU A 115 -5.15 10.90 -2.61
C GLU A 115 -6.45 10.55 -1.86
N PHE A 116 -6.60 9.30 -1.42
CA PHE A 116 -7.74 8.88 -0.63
C PHE A 116 -7.84 9.68 0.67
N PHE A 117 -6.79 9.72 1.49
CA PHE A 117 -6.79 10.48 2.73
C PHE A 117 -6.96 11.98 2.48
N ASN A 118 -6.27 12.53 1.50
CA ASN A 118 -6.33 13.96 1.17
C ASN A 118 -7.72 14.40 0.68
N LYS A 119 -8.40 13.58 -0.12
CA LYS A 119 -9.77 13.84 -0.60
C LYS A 119 -10.81 13.70 0.52
N ALA A 120 -10.58 12.82 1.49
CA ALA A 120 -11.48 12.59 2.61
C ALA A 120 -11.46 13.73 3.65
N LEU A 121 -10.29 14.33 3.90
CA LEU A 121 -10.07 15.33 4.95
C LEU A 121 -11.08 16.48 5.00
N PRO A 122 -11.50 17.11 3.88
CA PRO A 122 -12.48 18.20 3.91
C PRO A 122 -13.85 17.80 4.44
N GLY A 123 -14.24 16.52 4.28
CA GLY A 123 -15.54 16.00 4.70
C GLY A 123 -15.60 15.54 6.16
N ILE A 124 -14.44 15.32 6.80
CA ILE A 124 -14.35 14.77 8.16
C ILE A 124 -14.68 15.86 9.19
N GLN A 125 -15.70 15.59 10.04
CA GLN A 125 -16.14 16.51 11.10
C GLN A 125 -15.46 16.23 12.45
N ASP A 126 -15.19 14.96 12.76
CA ASP A 126 -14.53 14.57 14.00
C ASP A 126 -13.05 14.94 13.98
N ALA A 127 -12.63 15.74 14.97
CA ALA A 127 -11.25 16.23 15.05
C ALA A 127 -10.20 15.13 15.25
N SER A 128 -10.57 14.02 15.92
CA SER A 128 -9.67 12.90 16.18
C SER A 128 -9.50 12.05 14.91
N VAL A 129 -10.57 11.88 14.14
CA VAL A 129 -10.51 11.22 12.83
C VAL A 129 -9.71 12.06 11.84
N ARG A 130 -9.94 13.38 11.81
CA ARG A 130 -9.18 14.32 10.98
C ARG A 130 -7.70 14.21 11.26
N LYS A 131 -7.31 14.25 12.54
CA LYS A 131 -5.90 14.14 12.94
C LYS A 131 -5.29 12.82 12.50
N LEU A 132 -5.99 11.71 12.67
CA LEU A 132 -5.54 10.39 12.21
C LEU A 132 -5.32 10.37 10.69
N PHE A 133 -6.24 10.94 9.90
CA PHE A 133 -6.11 10.97 8.44
C PHE A 133 -4.98 11.91 7.97
N GLU A 134 -4.69 12.97 8.72
CA GLU A 134 -3.52 13.81 8.48
C GLU A 134 -2.22 13.05 8.74
N GLU A 135 -2.15 12.29 9.84
CA GLU A 135 -1.01 11.42 10.18
C GLU A 135 -0.77 10.40 9.05
N LEU A 136 -1.78 9.63 8.66
CA LEU A 136 -1.69 8.63 7.59
C LEU A 136 -1.29 9.25 6.24
N ARG A 137 -1.93 10.35 5.83
CA ARG A 137 -1.56 11.06 4.60
C ARG A 137 -0.08 11.46 4.57
N ASP A 138 0.46 11.91 5.70
CA ASP A 138 1.84 12.35 5.80
C ASP A 138 2.80 11.14 5.76
N GLU A 139 2.40 9.98 6.28
CA GLU A 139 3.11 8.69 6.14
C GLU A 139 3.22 8.28 4.66
N GLU A 140 2.16 8.43 3.85
CA GLU A 140 2.21 8.15 2.41
C GLU A 140 3.24 9.03 1.67
N ILE A 141 3.41 10.27 2.09
CA ILE A 141 4.46 11.15 1.52
C ILE A 141 5.86 10.61 1.84
N GLU A 142 6.07 10.09 3.04
CA GLU A 142 7.35 9.49 3.43
C GLU A 142 7.62 8.22 2.59
N HIS A 143 6.63 7.36 2.40
CA HIS A 143 6.74 6.16 1.56
C HIS A 143 7.05 6.51 0.10
N GLN A 144 6.36 7.49 -0.47
CA GLN A 144 6.66 7.98 -1.82
C GLN A 144 8.10 8.50 -1.96
N ASN A 145 8.63 9.16 -0.93
CA ASN A 145 10.02 9.65 -0.96
C ASN A 145 11.02 8.48 -0.90
N LEU A 146 10.80 7.47 -0.07
CA LEU A 146 11.61 6.25 -0.03
C LEU A 146 11.60 5.53 -1.38
N LEU A 147 10.44 5.41 -2.01
CA LEU A 147 10.30 4.82 -3.35
C LEU A 147 11.05 5.63 -4.41
N LYS A 148 10.95 6.97 -4.41
CA LYS A 148 11.71 7.84 -5.34
C LYS A 148 13.22 7.65 -5.21
N GLU A 149 13.73 7.59 -3.98
CA GLU A 149 15.15 7.34 -3.71
C GLU A 149 15.58 5.98 -4.22
N GLN A 150 14.75 4.95 -4.04
CA GLN A 150 15.04 3.62 -4.53
C GLN A 150 14.98 3.54 -6.06
N MET A 151 13.95 4.16 -6.67
CA MET A 151 13.79 4.22 -8.13
C MET A 151 15.00 4.86 -8.83
N ALA A 152 15.65 5.84 -8.18
CA ALA A 152 16.84 6.49 -8.73
C ALA A 152 18.03 5.52 -8.93
N LYS A 153 18.03 4.37 -8.26
CA LYS A 153 19.06 3.32 -8.43
C LYS A 153 18.79 2.41 -9.64
N TYR A 154 17.57 2.44 -10.17
CA TYR A 154 17.13 1.65 -11.32
C TYR A 154 16.72 2.58 -12.44
N PRO A 155 17.64 3.03 -13.30
CA PRO A 155 17.31 3.89 -14.43
C PRO A 155 16.34 3.17 -15.37
N ASP A 156 15.53 3.94 -16.13
CA ASP A 156 14.66 3.42 -17.18
C ASP A 156 15.50 2.67 -18.22
N THR A 157 15.70 1.38 -18.00
CA THR A 157 16.17 0.50 -19.06
C THR A 157 14.93 0.12 -19.86
N LEU A 158 14.98 0.42 -21.15
CA LEU A 158 13.97 0.03 -22.15
C LEU A 158 13.98 -1.50 -22.41
N GLU A 159 14.22 -2.31 -21.40
CA GLU A 159 13.94 -3.74 -21.51
C GLU A 159 12.44 -3.90 -21.19
N PRO A 160 11.61 -4.14 -22.22
CA PRO A 160 10.19 -4.43 -21.97
C PRO A 160 10.12 -5.66 -21.06
N ASP A 161 9.21 -5.64 -20.09
CA ASP A 161 8.80 -6.86 -19.42
C ASP A 161 8.47 -7.88 -20.52
N VAL A 162 9.30 -8.88 -20.68
CA VAL A 162 9.06 -9.93 -21.69
C VAL A 162 7.87 -10.72 -21.16
N ASP A 163 6.71 -10.51 -21.76
CA ASP A 163 5.56 -11.35 -21.51
C ASP A 163 5.96 -12.80 -21.86
N PRO A 164 5.89 -13.76 -20.92
CA PRO A 164 6.25 -15.14 -21.23
C PRO A 164 5.40 -15.74 -22.37
N ASP A 165 4.24 -15.16 -22.66
CA ASP A 165 3.38 -15.55 -23.78
C ASP A 165 3.80 -14.92 -25.12
N ASP A 166 4.70 -13.90 -25.10
CA ASP A 166 5.27 -13.26 -26.30
C ASP A 166 6.58 -13.89 -26.79
N VAL A 167 7.01 -14.99 -26.18
CA VAL A 167 8.15 -15.75 -26.72
C VAL A 167 7.65 -16.57 -27.91
N ASP A 168 7.71 -15.97 -29.10
CA ASP A 168 7.59 -16.67 -30.37
C ASP A 168 8.52 -17.88 -30.34
N THR A 169 7.99 -19.06 -30.12
CA THR A 169 8.71 -20.32 -30.30
C THR A 169 9.04 -20.41 -31.79
N PRO A 170 10.33 -20.35 -32.21
CA PRO A 170 10.63 -20.55 -33.61
C PRO A 170 10.06 -21.90 -34.03
N ALA A 171 9.22 -21.89 -35.05
CA ALA A 171 8.75 -23.13 -35.69
C ALA A 171 9.96 -23.87 -36.24
N LEU A 172 10.21 -25.09 -35.72
CA LEU A 172 11.17 -26.03 -36.26
C LEU A 172 10.67 -26.62 -37.57
#